data_c76f6527b71db42c4525062a76f180ab
#
_entry.id   c76f6527b71db42c4525062a76f180ab
#
_cell.length_a   1.000
_cell.length_b   1.000
_cell.length_c   1.000
_cell.angle_alpha   90.00
_cell.angle_beta   90.00
_cell.angle_gamma   90.00
#
_symmetry.space_group_name_H-M   'P 1'
#
loop_
_entity.id
_entity.type
_entity.pdbx_description
1 polymer ?
#
loop_
_entity_poly.entity_id
_entity_poly.type
_entity_poly.pdbx_seq_one_letter_code
_entity_poly.pdbx_strand_id
1 'polypeptide(L)'
;MQNIIAIENGVTRHPLYRMKEPVNMTLAAGEHIAVVGRNGAGKSILVDTITGRWPLLMNEVKYDFSPSPSKMAYENIKYIAFRDSYGDSDGNYYYQQRWNAHDLDETPLVRDLLPEATDSGLKKALYELFGIERMLDKHIILLSSGELRKFQLTKTLLSNPRVLIMDNPFIGLDAKTRDLLHTLLGELTKVTHLQVILILSKSDDIPAFITHVIPVEDRVCGKKITLQEYLAVRKPIPERILS
;
A
#
# COMPACT_ATOMS: atom_id res chain seq x y z
N MET A 1 18.86 5.52 14.20
CA MET A 1 17.55 5.59 13.51
C MET A 1 16.90 4.23 13.62
N GLN A 2 15.62 4.14 14.02
CA GLN A 2 14.92 2.86 14.17
C GLN A 2 14.65 2.25 12.79
N ASN A 3 15.05 0.99 12.58
CA ASN A 3 14.68 0.22 11.39
C ASN A 3 13.43 -0.60 11.71
N ILE A 4 12.30 -0.24 11.13
CA ILE A 4 11.01 -0.92 11.32
C ILE A 4 11.04 -2.28 10.64
N ILE A 5 11.66 -2.36 9.48
CA ILE A 5 11.91 -3.61 8.74
C ILE A 5 13.36 -3.60 8.25
N ALA A 6 14.08 -4.70 8.44
CA ALA A 6 15.41 -4.90 7.87
C ALA A 6 15.54 -6.31 7.33
N ILE A 7 16.00 -6.40 6.08
CA ILE A 7 16.31 -7.65 5.38
C ILE A 7 17.76 -7.57 4.92
N GLU A 8 18.57 -8.50 5.36
CA GLU A 8 19.99 -8.62 5.01
C GLU A 8 20.22 -9.97 4.29
N ASN A 9 20.63 -9.92 3.05
CA ASN A 9 20.88 -11.11 2.22
C ASN A 9 19.70 -12.10 2.21
N GLY A 10 18.48 -11.56 2.13
CA GLY A 10 17.25 -12.33 2.20
C GLY A 10 17.04 -13.18 0.94
N VAL A 11 17.05 -14.49 1.10
CA VAL A 11 16.75 -15.47 0.05
C VAL A 11 15.59 -16.33 0.52
N THR A 12 14.45 -16.24 -0.15
CA THR A 12 13.26 -17.02 0.18
C THR A 12 13.55 -18.52 -0.01
N ARG A 13 13.13 -19.34 0.96
CA ARG A 13 13.32 -20.81 0.92
C ARG A 13 12.59 -21.42 -0.27
N HIS A 14 11.39 -20.96 -0.58
CA HIS A 14 10.58 -21.50 -1.67
C HIS A 14 11.08 -21.02 -3.04
N PRO A 15 11.53 -21.93 -3.96
CA PRO A 15 12.18 -21.55 -5.22
C PRO A 15 11.33 -20.69 -6.15
N LEU A 16 10.03 -20.92 -6.22
CA LEU A 16 9.10 -20.17 -7.11
C LEU A 16 8.92 -18.71 -6.67
N TYR A 17 9.04 -18.44 -5.35
CA TYR A 17 8.86 -17.13 -4.75
C TYR A 17 10.20 -16.51 -4.34
N ARG A 18 11.24 -16.73 -5.14
CA ARG A 18 12.59 -16.25 -4.89
C ARG A 18 12.94 -15.14 -5.86
N MET A 19 13.52 -14.05 -5.35
CA MET A 19 14.20 -13.07 -6.18
C MET A 19 15.47 -13.69 -6.79
N LYS A 20 15.94 -13.18 -7.92
CA LYS A 20 17.18 -13.68 -8.58
C LYS A 20 18.42 -13.41 -7.76
N GLU A 21 18.42 -12.30 -7.03
CA GLU A 21 19.51 -11.90 -6.13
C GLU A 21 19.00 -11.81 -4.69
N PRO A 22 19.87 -11.96 -3.69
CA PRO A 22 19.51 -11.75 -2.30
C PRO A 22 18.93 -10.35 -2.06
N VAL A 23 17.81 -10.28 -1.33
CA VAL A 23 17.17 -9.00 -1.00
C VAL A 23 17.92 -8.32 0.14
N ASN A 24 18.32 -7.07 -0.09
CA ASN A 24 18.85 -6.16 0.92
C ASN A 24 17.99 -4.92 0.96
N MET A 25 17.24 -4.73 2.05
CA MET A 25 16.28 -3.65 2.18
C MET A 25 16.11 -3.23 3.63
N THR A 26 15.96 -1.94 3.87
CA THR A 26 15.55 -1.38 5.16
C THR A 26 14.40 -0.40 4.98
N LEU A 27 13.47 -0.41 5.93
CA LEU A 27 12.47 0.64 6.12
C LEU A 27 12.70 1.26 7.49
N ALA A 28 13.19 2.49 7.51
CA ALA A 28 13.40 3.22 8.76
C ALA A 28 12.17 4.04 9.15
N ALA A 29 12.11 4.42 10.43
CA ALA A 29 11.07 5.32 10.93
C ALA A 29 11.11 6.66 10.17
N GLY A 30 9.94 7.10 9.70
CA GLY A 30 9.80 8.31 8.87
C GLY A 30 10.08 8.12 7.39
N GLU A 31 10.48 6.94 6.95
CA GLU A 31 10.61 6.64 5.52
C GLU A 31 9.26 6.17 4.94
N HIS A 32 8.97 6.63 3.72
CA HIS A 32 7.88 6.14 2.88
C HIS A 32 8.48 5.71 1.56
N ILE A 33 8.21 4.48 1.12
CA ILE A 33 8.94 3.86 0.00
C ILE A 33 7.99 3.59 -1.16
N ALA A 34 8.40 3.92 -2.39
CA ALA A 34 7.78 3.42 -3.60
C ALA A 34 8.62 2.27 -4.19
N VAL A 35 8.01 1.10 -4.34
CA VAL A 35 8.58 -0.03 -5.08
C VAL A 35 8.06 0.05 -6.51
N VAL A 36 8.94 0.34 -7.45
CA VAL A 36 8.57 0.64 -8.84
C VAL A 36 9.13 -0.41 -9.80
N GLY A 37 8.31 -0.90 -10.70
CA GLY A 37 8.73 -1.85 -11.73
C GLY A 37 7.56 -2.29 -12.62
N ARG A 38 7.84 -2.79 -13.80
CA ARG A 38 6.80 -3.28 -14.73
C ARG A 38 5.99 -4.44 -14.11
N ASN A 39 4.82 -4.71 -14.65
CA ASN A 39 4.09 -5.91 -14.29
C ASN A 39 4.94 -7.15 -14.56
N GLY A 40 4.95 -8.11 -13.64
CA GLY A 40 5.82 -9.29 -13.72
C GLY A 40 7.27 -9.07 -13.26
N ALA A 41 7.69 -7.87 -12.90
CA ALA A 41 9.07 -7.59 -12.47
C ALA A 41 9.49 -8.27 -11.16
N GLY A 42 8.55 -8.83 -10.39
CA GLY A 42 8.84 -9.49 -9.11
C GLY A 42 8.44 -8.68 -7.86
N LYS A 43 7.72 -7.57 -8.02
CA LYS A 43 7.28 -6.71 -6.90
C LYS A 43 6.49 -7.48 -5.83
N SER A 44 5.57 -8.37 -6.24
CA SER A 44 4.79 -9.19 -5.31
C SER A 44 5.67 -10.17 -4.53
N ILE A 45 6.72 -10.71 -5.15
CA ILE A 45 7.69 -11.57 -4.46
C ILE A 45 8.46 -10.77 -3.40
N LEU A 46 8.84 -9.53 -3.72
CA LEU A 46 9.46 -8.64 -2.74
C LEU A 46 8.51 -8.34 -1.58
N VAL A 47 7.23 -8.07 -1.85
CA VAL A 47 6.21 -7.88 -0.79
C VAL A 47 6.07 -9.12 0.09
N ASP A 48 5.99 -10.31 -0.50
CA ASP A 48 5.93 -11.57 0.24
C ASP A 48 7.17 -11.76 1.14
N THR A 49 8.35 -11.29 0.67
CA THR A 49 9.59 -11.31 1.46
C THR A 49 9.52 -10.29 2.61
N ILE A 50 9.07 -9.07 2.35
CA ILE A 50 8.93 -8.01 3.36
C ILE A 50 7.94 -8.39 4.46
N THR A 51 6.84 -9.03 4.09
CA THR A 51 5.79 -9.45 5.04
C THR A 51 6.12 -10.74 5.79
N GLY A 52 7.22 -11.40 5.44
CA GLY A 52 7.61 -12.67 6.05
C GLY A 52 6.69 -13.84 5.69
N ARG A 53 5.95 -13.73 4.57
CA ARG A 53 5.03 -14.79 4.11
C ARG A 53 5.74 -16.12 3.87
N TRP A 54 6.97 -16.05 3.38
CA TRP A 54 7.83 -17.22 3.15
C TRP A 54 9.09 -17.13 3.99
N PRO A 55 9.48 -18.20 4.69
CA PRO A 55 10.72 -18.21 5.48
C PRO A 55 11.93 -18.02 4.57
N LEU A 56 12.95 -17.34 5.08
CA LEU A 56 14.23 -17.21 4.43
C LEU A 56 15.11 -18.42 4.68
N LEU A 57 16.15 -18.62 3.85
CA LEU A 57 17.07 -19.76 3.94
C LEU A 57 18.04 -19.65 5.13
N MET A 58 18.63 -18.46 5.33
CA MET A 58 19.75 -18.27 6.26
C MET A 58 19.43 -17.24 7.35
N ASN A 59 18.68 -16.21 7.02
CA ASN A 59 18.38 -15.08 7.91
C ASN A 59 16.88 -14.95 8.07
N GLU A 60 16.47 -14.21 9.08
CA GLU A 60 15.08 -13.82 9.27
C GLU A 60 14.91 -12.34 8.94
N VAL A 61 13.70 -11.94 8.55
CA VAL A 61 13.33 -10.54 8.47
C VAL A 61 13.30 -9.97 9.88
N LYS A 62 14.07 -8.92 10.12
CA LYS A 62 14.10 -8.24 11.41
C LYS A 62 13.01 -7.17 11.44
N TYR A 63 12.18 -7.19 12.47
CA TYR A 63 11.12 -6.22 12.69
C TYR A 63 11.30 -5.49 14.01
N ASP A 64 11.12 -4.17 13.99
CA ASP A 64 10.98 -3.35 15.19
C ASP A 64 9.77 -2.43 15.02
N PHE A 65 8.64 -2.86 15.53
CA PHE A 65 7.38 -2.13 15.42
C PHE A 65 7.13 -1.15 16.57
N SER A 66 8.12 -0.88 17.42
CA SER A 66 7.95 0.11 18.49
C SER A 66 7.42 1.46 17.96
N PRO A 67 6.46 2.10 18.64
CA PRO A 67 5.89 1.80 19.94
C PRO A 67 4.67 0.87 19.92
N SER A 68 4.40 0.12 18.86
CA SER A 68 3.28 -0.83 18.82
C SER A 68 3.42 -1.86 19.95
N PRO A 69 2.33 -2.21 20.65
CA PRO A 69 2.34 -3.24 21.68
C PRO A 69 2.55 -4.64 21.11
N SER A 70 2.18 -4.86 19.86
CA SER A 70 2.37 -6.14 19.18
C SER A 70 3.72 -6.22 18.47
N LYS A 71 4.36 -7.40 18.55
CA LYS A 71 5.56 -7.73 17.79
C LYS A 71 5.27 -8.53 16.51
N MET A 72 4.02 -8.92 16.30
CA MET A 72 3.63 -9.77 15.18
C MET A 72 3.54 -8.99 13.88
N ALA A 73 4.18 -9.51 12.83
CA ALA A 73 4.19 -8.84 11.52
C ALA A 73 2.77 -8.68 10.95
N TYR A 74 1.91 -9.69 11.05
CA TYR A 74 0.56 -9.65 10.49
C TYR A 74 -0.37 -8.61 11.17
N GLU A 75 -0.07 -8.22 12.43
CA GLU A 75 -0.80 -7.15 13.11
C GLU A 75 -0.30 -5.77 12.71
N ASN A 76 1.00 -5.63 12.51
CA ASN A 76 1.67 -4.37 12.25
C ASN A 76 1.82 -4.03 10.77
N ILE A 77 1.83 -5.02 9.88
CA ILE A 77 1.92 -4.80 8.43
C ILE A 77 0.57 -5.16 7.81
N LYS A 78 -0.07 -4.18 7.17
CA LYS A 78 -1.30 -4.41 6.41
C LYS A 78 -1.03 -4.22 4.93
N TYR A 79 -1.64 -5.09 4.12
CA TYR A 79 -1.50 -5.08 2.68
C TYR A 79 -2.88 -4.91 2.02
N ILE A 80 -2.97 -3.95 1.10
CA ILE A 80 -4.16 -3.71 0.30
C ILE A 80 -3.76 -3.77 -1.18
N ALA A 81 -4.34 -4.70 -1.94
CA ALA A 81 -4.21 -4.75 -3.39
C ALA A 81 -5.40 -4.05 -4.04
N PHE A 82 -5.12 -3.09 -4.92
CA PHE A 82 -6.11 -2.46 -5.77
C PHE A 82 -5.91 -2.98 -7.20
N ARG A 83 -6.89 -3.71 -7.71
CA ARG A 83 -6.84 -4.30 -9.06
C ARG A 83 -7.97 -3.75 -9.91
N ASP A 84 -7.72 -3.60 -11.21
CA ASP A 84 -8.76 -3.18 -12.18
C ASP A 84 -9.76 -4.30 -12.48
N SER A 85 -9.41 -5.54 -12.18
CA SER A 85 -10.18 -6.69 -12.60
C SER A 85 -11.10 -7.22 -11.49
N TYR A 86 -12.31 -7.45 -11.86
CA TYR A 86 -13.31 -8.29 -11.24
C TYR A 86 -12.73 -9.65 -10.89
N GLY A 87 -12.27 -9.92 -9.69
CA GLY A 87 -11.82 -11.26 -9.39
C GLY A 87 -10.91 -11.50 -8.17
N ASP A 88 -11.06 -10.83 -7.00
CA ASP A 88 -10.35 -11.27 -5.79
C ASP A 88 -11.22 -11.32 -4.53
N SER A 89 -10.95 -12.31 -3.68
CA SER A 89 -11.86 -12.88 -2.70
C SER A 89 -12.40 -11.98 -1.57
N ASP A 90 -11.80 -10.82 -1.31
CA ASP A 90 -12.29 -9.92 -0.25
C ASP A 90 -12.94 -8.62 -0.75
N GLY A 91 -12.52 -8.10 -1.91
CA GLY A 91 -13.15 -6.94 -2.55
C GLY A 91 -14.26 -7.32 -3.53
N ASN A 92 -14.19 -8.52 -4.09
CA ASN A 92 -15.03 -8.98 -5.17
C ASN A 92 -16.43 -9.39 -4.79
N TYR A 93 -16.62 -9.90 -3.60
CA TYR A 93 -17.96 -10.32 -3.16
C TYR A 93 -18.94 -9.15 -3.31
N TYR A 94 -18.51 -7.94 -2.97
CA TYR A 94 -19.35 -6.75 -3.06
C TYR A 94 -19.45 -6.18 -4.48
N TYR A 95 -18.41 -6.33 -5.33
CA TYR A 95 -18.47 -5.91 -6.73
C TYR A 95 -19.33 -6.83 -7.58
N GLN A 96 -19.29 -8.13 -7.38
CA GLN A 96 -20.17 -9.08 -8.06
C GLN A 96 -21.63 -8.89 -7.65
N GLN A 97 -21.90 -8.55 -6.38
CA GLN A 97 -23.24 -8.22 -5.93
C GLN A 97 -23.80 -6.96 -6.59
N ARG A 98 -22.95 -5.99 -6.99
CA ARG A 98 -23.39 -4.79 -7.71
C ARG A 98 -24.12 -5.09 -9.01
N TRP A 99 -23.80 -6.20 -9.65
CA TRP A 99 -24.45 -6.64 -10.91
C TRP A 99 -25.60 -7.63 -10.67
N ASN A 100 -25.61 -8.30 -9.52
CA ASN A 100 -26.58 -9.34 -9.19
C ASN A 100 -27.56 -8.92 -8.09
N ALA A 101 -27.38 -7.77 -7.45
CA ALA A 101 -28.28 -7.30 -6.39
C ALA A 101 -29.57 -6.75 -7.00
N HIS A 102 -30.61 -7.56 -6.97
CA HIS A 102 -31.97 -7.14 -7.26
C HIS A 102 -32.61 -6.42 -6.05
N ASP A 103 -32.07 -6.59 -4.83
CA ASP A 103 -32.53 -5.97 -3.60
C ASP A 103 -31.38 -5.24 -2.89
N LEU A 104 -31.49 -3.90 -2.76
CA LEU A 104 -30.53 -3.08 -2.00
C LEU A 104 -30.54 -3.42 -0.51
N ASP A 105 -31.69 -3.87 0.00
CA ASP A 105 -31.90 -4.18 1.43
C ASP A 105 -31.06 -5.37 1.94
N GLU A 106 -30.55 -6.21 1.05
CA GLU A 106 -29.67 -7.33 1.42
C GLU A 106 -28.18 -6.95 1.51
N THR A 107 -27.80 -5.71 1.10
CA THR A 107 -26.39 -5.31 1.12
C THR A 107 -26.05 -4.51 2.37
N PRO A 108 -24.89 -4.79 2.99
CA PRO A 108 -24.52 -4.11 4.24
C PRO A 108 -24.25 -2.62 4.04
N LEU A 109 -24.49 -1.84 5.06
CA LEU A 109 -24.10 -0.44 5.14
C LEU A 109 -22.60 -0.34 5.47
N VAL A 110 -22.00 0.78 5.09
CA VAL A 110 -20.59 1.07 5.39
C VAL A 110 -20.32 0.97 6.89
N ARG A 111 -21.22 1.47 7.75
CA ARG A 111 -21.09 1.40 9.21
C ARG A 111 -20.97 -0.03 9.75
N ASP A 112 -21.67 -0.98 9.15
CA ASP A 112 -21.73 -2.37 9.61
C ASP A 112 -20.45 -3.14 9.29
N LEU A 113 -19.66 -2.62 8.36
CA LEU A 113 -18.41 -3.24 7.87
C LEU A 113 -17.14 -2.62 8.46
N LEU A 114 -17.28 -1.49 9.18
CA LEU A 114 -16.15 -0.86 9.85
C LEU A 114 -15.91 -1.53 11.21
N PRO A 115 -14.68 -1.97 11.51
CA PRO A 115 -14.37 -2.55 12.81
C PRO A 115 -14.42 -1.47 13.90
N GLU A 116 -14.62 -1.90 15.13
CA GLU A 116 -14.40 -1.04 16.28
C GLU A 116 -12.93 -0.60 16.33
N ALA A 117 -12.70 0.68 16.59
CA ALA A 117 -11.35 1.20 16.71
C ALA A 117 -10.79 0.94 18.10
N THR A 118 -9.53 0.52 18.15
CA THR A 118 -8.78 0.41 19.40
C THR A 118 -8.44 1.78 20.00
N ASP A 119 -8.42 2.81 19.16
CA ASP A 119 -8.10 4.20 19.52
C ASP A 119 -9.18 5.15 18.98
N SER A 120 -9.90 5.80 19.88
CA SER A 120 -10.97 6.76 19.53
C SER A 120 -10.44 8.03 18.85
N GLY A 121 -9.23 8.47 19.20
CA GLY A 121 -8.58 9.62 18.57
C GLY A 121 -8.21 9.33 17.12
N LEU A 122 -7.62 8.18 16.88
CA LEU A 122 -7.32 7.71 15.52
C LEU A 122 -8.60 7.56 14.68
N LYS A 123 -9.66 6.96 15.24
CA LYS A 123 -10.95 6.84 14.55
C LYS A 123 -11.47 8.20 14.10
N LYS A 124 -11.50 9.17 15.01
CA LYS A 124 -11.96 10.53 14.70
C LYS A 124 -11.13 11.15 13.58
N ALA A 125 -9.80 11.09 13.68
CA ALA A 125 -8.89 11.63 12.66
C ALA A 125 -9.10 10.98 11.27
N LEU A 126 -9.27 9.66 11.22
CA LEU A 126 -9.52 8.95 9.96
C LEU A 126 -10.89 9.30 9.37
N TYR A 127 -11.92 9.41 10.21
CA TYR A 127 -13.26 9.75 9.76
C TYR A 127 -13.33 11.16 9.18
N GLU A 128 -12.68 12.13 9.84
CA GLU A 128 -12.54 13.49 9.32
C GLU A 128 -11.75 13.52 8.02
N LEU A 129 -10.55 12.90 8.01
CA LEU A 129 -9.63 12.92 6.87
C LEU A 129 -10.27 12.33 5.60
N PHE A 130 -10.93 11.19 5.73
CA PHE A 130 -11.52 10.48 4.60
C PHE A 130 -12.99 10.83 4.35
N GLY A 131 -13.62 11.63 5.23
CA GLY A 131 -15.03 12.02 5.12
C GLY A 131 -15.99 10.85 5.28
N ILE A 132 -15.67 9.89 6.15
CA ILE A 132 -16.38 8.62 6.32
C ILE A 132 -17.79 8.81 6.85
N GLU A 133 -18.04 9.81 7.71
CA GLU A 133 -19.36 10.07 8.29
C GLU A 133 -20.46 10.20 7.24
N ARG A 134 -20.12 10.81 6.09
CA ARG A 134 -21.08 11.00 4.98
C ARG A 134 -21.39 9.70 4.22
N MET A 135 -20.65 8.64 4.49
CA MET A 135 -20.79 7.36 3.81
C MET A 135 -21.36 6.27 4.71
N LEU A 136 -21.48 6.49 6.02
CA LEU A 136 -21.88 5.46 6.98
C LEU A 136 -23.22 4.81 6.65
N ASP A 137 -24.17 5.60 6.13
CA ASP A 137 -25.54 5.16 5.79
C ASP A 137 -25.68 4.72 4.33
N LYS A 138 -24.59 4.68 3.59
CA LYS A 138 -24.59 4.16 2.21
C LYS A 138 -24.39 2.65 2.21
N HIS A 139 -25.10 1.98 1.31
CA HIS A 139 -24.79 0.59 0.99
C HIS A 139 -23.42 0.50 0.29
N ILE A 140 -22.61 -0.50 0.66
CA ILE A 140 -21.23 -0.63 0.14
C ILE A 140 -21.17 -0.68 -1.38
N ILE A 141 -22.18 -1.26 -2.03
CA ILE A 141 -22.29 -1.38 -3.48
C ILE A 141 -22.54 -0.05 -4.19
N LEU A 142 -23.02 0.97 -3.48
CA LEU A 142 -23.30 2.30 -4.02
C LEU A 142 -22.10 3.25 -3.92
N LEU A 143 -21.00 2.83 -3.33
CA LEU A 143 -19.79 3.65 -3.24
C LEU A 143 -19.16 3.83 -4.62
N SER A 144 -18.74 5.05 -4.93
CA SER A 144 -17.84 5.31 -6.05
C SER A 144 -16.48 4.65 -5.83
N SER A 145 -15.67 4.50 -6.88
CA SER A 145 -14.33 3.93 -6.76
C SER A 145 -13.46 4.67 -5.74
N GLY A 146 -13.56 6.00 -5.70
CA GLY A 146 -12.84 6.82 -4.71
C GLY A 146 -13.36 6.64 -3.29
N GLU A 147 -14.68 6.56 -3.10
CA GLU A 147 -15.30 6.30 -1.80
C GLU A 147 -14.96 4.91 -1.27
N LEU A 148 -14.97 3.90 -2.15
CA LEU A 148 -14.60 2.54 -1.79
C LEU A 148 -13.14 2.46 -1.32
N ARG A 149 -12.21 3.19 -1.97
CA ARG A 149 -10.81 3.24 -1.54
C ARG A 149 -10.67 3.92 -0.17
N LYS A 150 -11.38 5.01 0.07
CA LYS A 150 -11.40 5.67 1.37
C LYS A 150 -11.93 4.73 2.46
N PHE A 151 -13.01 4.01 2.17
CA PHE A 151 -13.55 3.00 3.07
C PHE A 151 -12.54 1.89 3.37
N GLN A 152 -11.91 1.29 2.34
CA GLN A 152 -10.92 0.23 2.50
C GLN A 152 -9.71 0.69 3.33
N LEU A 153 -9.22 1.90 3.06
CA LEU A 153 -8.14 2.52 3.84
C LEU A 153 -8.54 2.71 5.30
N THR A 154 -9.71 3.32 5.55
CA THR A 154 -10.21 3.53 6.91
C THR A 154 -10.33 2.20 7.66
N LYS A 155 -11.00 1.21 7.05
CA LYS A 155 -11.18 -0.13 7.63
C LYS A 155 -9.86 -0.76 8.06
N THR A 156 -8.85 -0.65 7.19
CA THR A 156 -7.51 -1.20 7.47
C THR A 156 -6.77 -0.41 8.55
N LEU A 157 -6.86 0.91 8.51
CA LEU A 157 -6.12 1.81 9.40
C LEU A 157 -6.69 1.86 10.82
N LEU A 158 -7.97 1.50 11.01
CA LEU A 158 -8.56 1.39 12.35
C LEU A 158 -7.87 0.35 13.23
N SER A 159 -7.13 -0.61 12.66
CA SER A 159 -6.26 -1.52 13.40
C SER A 159 -4.91 -0.89 13.82
N ASN A 160 -4.67 0.37 13.50
CA ASN A 160 -3.45 1.13 13.83
C ASN A 160 -2.14 0.41 13.44
N PRO A 161 -1.97 0.00 12.17
CA PRO A 161 -0.76 -0.69 11.73
C PRO A 161 0.45 0.24 11.73
N ARG A 162 1.66 -0.32 11.84
CA ARG A 162 2.92 0.42 11.69
C ARG A 162 3.33 0.60 10.23
N VAL A 163 2.94 -0.33 9.37
CA VAL A 163 3.27 -0.32 7.94
C VAL A 163 2.02 -0.64 7.12
N LEU A 164 1.74 0.20 6.15
CA LEU A 164 0.69 -0.02 5.15
C LEU A 164 1.35 -0.22 3.78
N ILE A 165 1.13 -1.37 3.19
CA ILE A 165 1.55 -1.69 1.83
C ILE A 165 0.33 -1.58 0.92
N MET A 166 0.43 -0.75 -0.11
CA MET A 166 -0.64 -0.56 -1.09
C MET A 166 -0.15 -0.94 -2.49
N ASP A 167 -0.81 -1.90 -3.12
CA ASP A 167 -0.47 -2.34 -4.47
C ASP A 167 -1.38 -1.66 -5.49
N ASN A 168 -0.77 -0.86 -6.35
CA ASN A 168 -1.41 -0.06 -7.40
C ASN A 168 -2.61 0.79 -6.91
N PRO A 169 -2.45 1.61 -5.85
CA PRO A 169 -3.57 2.32 -5.22
C PRO A 169 -4.27 3.33 -6.15
N PHE A 170 -3.64 3.74 -7.23
CA PHE A 170 -4.12 4.79 -8.15
C PHE A 170 -4.75 4.24 -9.42
N ILE A 171 -4.73 2.92 -9.61
CA ILE A 171 -5.28 2.27 -10.79
C ILE A 171 -6.80 2.53 -10.90
N GLY A 172 -7.30 2.83 -12.11
CA GLY A 172 -8.72 3.07 -12.34
C GLY A 172 -9.29 4.36 -11.72
N LEU A 173 -8.44 5.26 -11.21
CA LEU A 173 -8.86 6.58 -10.73
C LEU A 173 -8.64 7.64 -11.82
N ASP A 174 -9.61 8.56 -11.93
CA ASP A 174 -9.41 9.80 -12.68
C ASP A 174 -8.35 10.69 -12.00
N ALA A 175 -7.83 11.68 -12.75
CA ALA A 175 -6.75 12.55 -12.27
C ALA A 175 -7.12 13.26 -10.96
N LYS A 176 -8.32 13.80 -10.85
CA LYS A 176 -8.78 14.55 -9.66
C LYS A 176 -8.85 13.66 -8.43
N THR A 177 -9.39 12.45 -8.56
CA THR A 177 -9.50 11.50 -7.45
C THR A 177 -8.12 10.98 -7.05
N ARG A 178 -7.21 10.80 -8.01
CA ARG A 178 -5.80 10.43 -7.76
C ARG A 178 -5.09 11.49 -6.94
N ASP A 179 -5.16 12.77 -7.37
CA ASP A 179 -4.53 13.89 -6.67
C ASP A 179 -5.07 14.05 -5.24
N LEU A 180 -6.38 13.87 -5.08
CA LEU A 180 -7.00 13.84 -3.75
C LEU A 180 -6.43 12.72 -2.89
N LEU A 181 -6.30 11.51 -3.42
CA LEU A 181 -5.75 10.38 -2.67
C LEU A 181 -4.27 10.61 -2.32
N HIS A 182 -3.47 11.19 -3.21
CA HIS A 182 -2.09 11.60 -2.92
C HIS A 182 -2.03 12.54 -1.72
N THR A 183 -2.89 13.56 -1.71
CA THR A 183 -2.97 14.54 -0.62
C THR A 183 -3.38 13.87 0.69
N LEU A 184 -4.43 13.06 0.68
CA LEU A 184 -4.92 12.35 1.87
C LEU A 184 -3.88 11.42 2.48
N LEU A 185 -3.16 10.68 1.65
CA LEU A 185 -2.07 9.82 2.13
C LEU A 185 -0.92 10.64 2.72
N GLY A 186 -0.57 11.76 2.09
CA GLY A 186 0.43 12.68 2.63
C GLY A 186 0.03 13.26 3.99
N GLU A 187 -1.23 13.65 4.19
CA GLU A 187 -1.71 14.11 5.49
C GLU A 187 -1.73 12.99 6.52
N LEU A 188 -2.15 11.79 6.14
CA LEU A 188 -2.16 10.62 7.01
C LEU A 188 -0.76 10.34 7.59
N THR A 189 0.29 10.44 6.79
CA THR A 189 1.67 10.20 7.24
C THR A 189 2.19 11.24 8.22
N LYS A 190 1.58 12.43 8.26
CA LYS A 190 1.94 13.50 9.22
C LYS A 190 1.28 13.31 10.59
N VAL A 191 0.10 12.73 10.63
CA VAL A 191 -0.70 12.61 11.86
C VAL A 191 -0.60 11.23 12.52
N THR A 192 0.10 10.30 11.91
CA THR A 192 0.27 8.93 12.41
C THR A 192 1.73 8.50 12.38
N HIS A 193 2.06 7.43 13.12
CA HIS A 193 3.38 6.77 13.04
C HIS A 193 3.46 5.75 11.89
N LEU A 194 2.55 5.83 10.93
CA LEU A 194 2.45 4.92 9.81
C LEU A 194 3.58 5.12 8.81
N GLN A 195 4.24 4.05 8.40
CA GLN A 195 5.07 4.02 7.20
C GLN A 195 4.28 3.46 6.04
N VAL A 196 4.45 4.05 4.87
CA VAL A 196 3.74 3.64 3.65
C VAL A 196 4.73 3.05 2.66
N ILE A 197 4.37 1.88 2.11
CA ILE A 197 5.04 1.27 0.96
C ILE A 197 4.03 1.23 -0.19
N LEU A 198 4.33 1.92 -1.27
CA LEU A 198 3.54 1.89 -2.50
C LEU A 198 4.18 0.94 -3.51
N ILE A 199 3.39 0.03 -4.05
CA ILE A 199 3.81 -0.83 -5.17
C ILE A 199 3.22 -0.24 -6.44
N LEU A 200 4.08 0.24 -7.34
CA LEU A 200 3.66 0.98 -8.52
C LEU A 200 4.19 0.32 -9.80
N SER A 201 3.33 0.28 -10.81
CA SER A 201 3.72 -0.19 -12.16
C SER A 201 4.31 0.91 -13.01
N LYS A 202 4.03 2.18 -12.67
CA LYS A 202 4.50 3.37 -13.37
C LYS A 202 5.14 4.35 -12.39
N SER A 203 6.17 5.02 -12.83
CA SER A 203 6.87 6.03 -12.02
C SER A 203 6.15 7.37 -11.90
N ASP A 204 5.23 7.65 -12.80
CA ASP A 204 4.51 8.93 -12.84
C ASP A 204 3.46 9.07 -11.74
N ASP A 205 3.16 7.95 -11.09
CA ASP A 205 2.19 7.89 -9.99
C ASP A 205 2.84 8.00 -8.59
N ILE A 206 4.12 8.41 -8.48
CA ILE A 206 4.80 8.52 -7.20
C ILE A 206 4.38 9.81 -6.48
N PRO A 207 3.69 9.74 -5.33
CA PRO A 207 3.30 10.92 -4.56
C PRO A 207 4.49 11.64 -3.94
N ALA A 208 4.35 12.96 -3.72
CA ALA A 208 5.41 13.80 -3.16
C ALA A 208 5.83 13.44 -1.72
N PHE A 209 4.99 12.77 -0.95
CA PHE A 209 5.33 12.33 0.40
C PHE A 209 6.27 11.13 0.44
N ILE A 210 6.49 10.44 -0.67
CA ILE A 210 7.44 9.33 -0.78
C ILE A 210 8.86 9.88 -0.61
N THR A 211 9.62 9.24 0.26
CA THR A 211 11.00 9.64 0.58
C THR A 211 12.03 8.88 -0.25
N HIS A 212 11.78 7.59 -0.50
CA HIS A 212 12.71 6.70 -1.18
C HIS A 212 12.02 5.83 -2.24
N VAL A 213 12.80 5.36 -3.17
CA VAL A 213 12.36 4.45 -4.24
C VAL A 213 13.24 3.22 -4.27
N ILE A 214 12.62 2.06 -4.45
CA ILE A 214 13.27 0.79 -4.74
C ILE A 214 12.83 0.33 -6.13
N PRO A 215 13.68 0.42 -7.15
CA PRO A 215 13.38 -0.15 -8.47
C PRO A 215 13.43 -1.68 -8.39
N VAL A 216 12.47 -2.34 -9.04
CA VAL A 216 12.45 -3.81 -9.19
C VAL A 216 12.37 -4.14 -10.66
N GLU A 217 13.34 -4.88 -11.15
CA GLU A 217 13.41 -5.28 -12.54
C GLU A 217 13.87 -6.74 -12.65
N ASP A 218 13.20 -7.50 -13.49
CA ASP A 218 13.55 -8.89 -13.79
C ASP A 218 13.82 -9.76 -12.54
N ARG A 219 13.02 -9.60 -11.49
CA ARG A 219 13.16 -10.26 -10.18
C ARG A 219 14.44 -9.91 -9.43
N VAL A 220 15.02 -8.74 -9.69
CA VAL A 220 16.12 -8.15 -8.93
C VAL A 220 15.58 -6.96 -8.14
N CYS A 221 15.83 -6.94 -6.84
CA CYS A 221 15.54 -5.80 -5.97
C CYS A 221 16.71 -4.81 -6.08
N GLY A 222 16.45 -3.66 -6.70
CA GLY A 222 17.45 -2.61 -6.81
C GLY A 222 17.78 -1.96 -5.47
N LYS A 223 18.80 -1.11 -5.49
CA LYS A 223 19.21 -0.35 -4.30
C LYS A 223 18.16 0.71 -3.96
N LYS A 224 17.85 0.84 -2.67
CA LYS A 224 17.03 1.96 -2.15
C LYS A 224 17.77 3.28 -2.37
N ILE A 225 17.14 4.21 -3.07
CA ILE A 225 17.65 5.56 -3.36
C ILE A 225 16.61 6.60 -2.96
N THR A 226 17.01 7.84 -2.75
CA THR A 226 16.05 8.92 -2.48
C THR A 226 15.16 9.20 -3.69
N LEU A 227 13.95 9.73 -3.44
CA LEU A 227 13.07 10.14 -4.55
C LEU A 227 13.75 11.15 -5.47
N GLN A 228 14.56 12.07 -4.93
CA GLN A 228 15.28 13.06 -5.71
C GLN A 228 16.31 12.42 -6.67
N GLU A 229 17.10 11.48 -6.16
CA GLU A 229 18.04 10.70 -6.97
C GLU A 229 17.33 9.95 -8.09
N TYR A 230 16.20 9.29 -7.74
CA TYR A 230 15.40 8.54 -8.69
C TYR A 230 14.87 9.42 -9.84
N LEU A 231 14.32 10.59 -9.51
CA LEU A 231 13.81 11.55 -10.50
C LEU A 231 14.92 12.19 -11.34
N ALA A 232 16.11 12.40 -10.76
CA ALA A 232 17.26 12.96 -11.49
C ALA A 232 17.75 12.03 -12.60
N VAL A 233 17.76 10.73 -12.37
CA VAL A 233 18.16 9.71 -13.37
C VAL A 233 17.14 9.62 -14.52
N ARG A 234 15.89 9.99 -14.28
CA ARG A 234 14.78 9.89 -15.24
C ARG A 234 14.41 11.19 -15.96
N LYS A 235 15.22 12.25 -15.87
CA LYS A 235 14.98 13.45 -16.69
C LYS A 235 14.85 13.03 -18.16
N PRO A 236 13.78 13.43 -18.88
CA PRO A 236 13.62 13.09 -20.29
C PRO A 236 14.84 13.58 -21.04
N ILE A 237 15.35 12.75 -21.94
CA ILE A 237 16.31 13.17 -22.97
C ILE A 237 15.63 14.34 -23.68
N PRO A 238 16.24 15.54 -23.74
CA PRO A 238 15.63 16.66 -24.42
C PRO A 238 15.29 16.23 -25.84
N GLU A 239 14.03 16.47 -26.25
CA GLU A 239 13.63 16.25 -27.64
C GLU A 239 14.69 16.89 -28.53
N ARG A 240 15.37 16.09 -29.33
CA ARG A 240 16.21 16.62 -30.39
C ARG A 240 15.28 17.44 -31.27
N ILE A 241 15.47 18.76 -31.22
CA ILE A 241 14.92 19.69 -32.19
C ILE A 241 15.35 19.15 -33.54
N LEU A 242 14.43 18.53 -34.27
CA LEU A 242 14.62 18.24 -35.69
C LEU A 242 14.53 19.58 -36.42
N SER A 243 15.70 20.15 -36.67
CA SER A 243 15.90 21.23 -37.63
C SER A 243 15.86 20.68 -39.04
#